data_38b4a7cd107516f4d72d5a6606baab97
#
_entry.id   38b4a7cd107516f4d72d5a6606baab97
#
_cell.length_a   1.000
_cell.length_b   1.000
_cell.length_c   1.000
_cell.angle_alpha   90.00
_cell.angle_beta   90.00
_cell.angle_gamma   90.00
#
_symmetry.space_group_name_H-M   'P 1'
#
loop_
_entity.id
_entity.type
_entity.pdbx_description
1 polymer ?
#
loop_
_entity_poly.entity_id
_entity_poly.type
_entity_poly.pdbx_seq_one_letter_code
_entity_poly.pdbx_strand_id
1 'polypeptide(L)'
;MACDEALLETAPSRARPVLRFYGWTEAAASFGYFQKYAEVEQMTLLRPLVRRPTGGGLVPHDADWTYSLAFPPTDAWYALKAVDSYQRVHEWIQAAFLKLGVVTDLAPCCRKALPGQCFAGNEKFDVLWHDRKIAGAAQRRTRNGLLIQGSVQPPPIKLARADWEQAMCETAQTNYGVSWSDFDPGATLAQRITELAGKTYSEPGYNRRR
;
A
#
# COMPACT_ATOMS: atom_id res chain seq x y z
N MET A 1 -9.74 -1.27 0.39
CA MET A 1 -9.48 -2.63 0.93
C MET A 1 -10.17 -3.71 0.12
N ALA A 2 -11.52 -3.67 -0.07
CA ALA A 2 -12.25 -4.65 -0.85
C ALA A 2 -11.70 -4.81 -2.28
N CYS A 3 -11.42 -3.71 -2.97
CA CYS A 3 -10.81 -3.74 -4.31
C CYS A 3 -9.44 -4.45 -4.31
N ASP A 4 -8.60 -4.15 -3.34
CA ASP A 4 -7.25 -4.75 -3.27
C ASP A 4 -7.30 -6.26 -3.00
N GLU A 5 -8.23 -6.71 -2.12
CA GLU A 5 -8.42 -8.14 -1.88
C GLU A 5 -9.02 -8.84 -3.10
N ALA A 6 -10.01 -8.25 -3.76
CA ALA A 6 -10.58 -8.79 -4.99
C ALA A 6 -9.53 -8.88 -6.12
N LEU A 7 -8.66 -7.86 -6.23
CA LEU A 7 -7.52 -7.88 -7.17
C LEU A 7 -6.55 -9.02 -6.87
N LEU A 8 -6.26 -9.31 -5.60
CA LEU A 8 -5.43 -10.45 -5.21
C LEU A 8 -6.11 -11.79 -5.50
N GLU A 9 -7.39 -11.93 -5.16
CA GLU A 9 -8.14 -13.17 -5.37
C GLU A 9 -8.25 -13.57 -6.86
N THR A 10 -8.42 -12.57 -7.72
CA THR A 10 -8.57 -12.76 -9.18
C THR A 10 -7.24 -12.66 -9.95
N ALA A 11 -6.11 -12.45 -9.27
CA ALA A 11 -4.81 -12.32 -9.91
C ALA A 11 -4.41 -13.52 -10.79
N PRO A 12 -4.71 -14.81 -10.45
CA PRO A 12 -4.35 -15.95 -11.30
C PRO A 12 -4.97 -15.91 -12.69
N SER A 13 -6.13 -15.28 -12.87
CA SER A 13 -6.80 -15.16 -14.17
C SER A 13 -6.29 -13.98 -15.00
N ARG A 14 -5.36 -13.18 -14.47
CA ARG A 14 -4.77 -12.03 -15.17
C ARG A 14 -3.35 -12.32 -15.60
N ALA A 15 -3.01 -11.90 -16.81
CA ALA A 15 -1.66 -12.03 -17.33
C ALA A 15 -0.70 -10.90 -16.87
N ARG A 16 -1.24 -9.83 -16.29
CA ARG A 16 -0.48 -8.61 -15.96
C ARG A 16 -0.75 -8.11 -14.54
N PRO A 17 0.23 -7.49 -13.89
CA PRO A 17 0.04 -6.77 -12.65
C PRO A 17 -0.92 -5.58 -12.79
N VAL A 18 -1.49 -5.17 -11.66
CA VAL A 18 -2.33 -3.96 -11.58
C VAL A 18 -1.71 -3.03 -10.55
N LEU A 19 -1.42 -1.80 -10.97
CA LEU A 19 -1.13 -0.66 -10.09
C LEU A 19 -2.40 0.15 -9.92
N ARG A 20 -2.71 0.51 -8.69
CA ARG A 20 -3.86 1.32 -8.36
C ARG A 20 -3.45 2.44 -7.41
N PHE A 21 -3.79 3.68 -7.75
CA PHE A 21 -3.76 4.82 -6.86
C PHE A 21 -5.17 5.12 -6.37
N TYR A 22 -5.33 5.46 -5.10
CA TYR A 22 -6.63 5.79 -4.53
C TYR A 22 -6.51 6.68 -3.29
N GLY A 23 -7.58 7.41 -3.01
CA GLY A 23 -7.72 8.25 -1.83
C GLY A 23 -8.81 7.73 -0.91
N TRP A 24 -8.98 8.44 0.19
CA TRP A 24 -10.01 8.22 1.18
C TRP A 24 -11.02 9.35 1.10
N THR A 25 -12.29 9.04 1.23
CA THR A 25 -13.40 10.01 1.13
C THR A 25 -13.55 10.83 2.41
N GLU A 26 -12.99 10.34 3.50
CA GLU A 26 -12.96 10.97 4.81
C GLU A 26 -11.67 10.60 5.54
N ALA A 27 -11.32 11.39 6.55
CA ALA A 27 -10.18 11.07 7.40
C ALA A 27 -10.41 9.76 8.14
N ALA A 28 -9.58 8.76 7.88
CA ALA A 28 -9.72 7.39 8.37
C ALA A 28 -8.36 6.85 8.82
N ALA A 29 -8.34 5.67 9.39
CA ALA A 29 -7.10 4.94 9.59
C ALA A 29 -7.27 3.46 9.23
N SER A 30 -6.22 2.88 8.66
CA SER A 30 -6.16 1.43 8.46
C SER A 30 -5.12 0.79 9.36
N PHE A 31 -5.36 -0.46 9.74
CA PHE A 31 -4.48 -1.20 10.63
C PHE A 31 -4.24 -2.62 10.11
N GLY A 32 -3.13 -3.20 10.55
CA GLY A 32 -2.68 -4.49 10.04
C GLY A 32 -3.58 -5.64 10.45
N TYR A 33 -3.62 -6.68 9.62
CA TYR A 33 -4.46 -7.87 9.80
C TYR A 33 -4.35 -8.52 11.19
N PHE A 34 -3.17 -8.50 11.81
CA PHE A 34 -2.88 -9.15 13.08
C PHE A 34 -3.04 -8.24 14.31
N GLN A 35 -3.26 -6.94 14.12
CA GLN A 35 -3.45 -6.01 15.25
C GLN A 35 -4.79 -6.23 15.94
N LYS A 36 -4.83 -6.02 17.24
CA LYS A 36 -6.07 -6.05 18.03
C LYS A 36 -6.79 -4.71 17.91
N TYR A 37 -8.08 -4.76 17.61
CA TYR A 37 -8.90 -3.55 17.44
C TYR A 37 -8.86 -2.65 18.68
N ALA A 38 -9.03 -3.24 19.87
CA ALA A 38 -9.04 -2.49 21.12
C ALA A 38 -7.73 -1.74 21.41
N GLU A 39 -6.59 -2.26 20.96
CA GLU A 39 -5.30 -1.57 21.07
C GLU A 39 -5.21 -0.43 20.05
N VAL A 40 -5.61 -0.69 18.80
CA VAL A 40 -5.59 0.29 17.72
C VAL A 40 -6.53 1.46 17.99
N GLU A 41 -7.71 1.20 18.56
CA GLU A 41 -8.70 2.21 18.88
C GLU A 41 -8.18 3.27 19.85
N GLN A 42 -7.22 2.91 20.71
CA GLN A 42 -6.55 3.81 21.65
C GLN A 42 -5.41 4.62 21.02
N MET A 43 -4.90 4.20 19.85
CA MET A 43 -3.74 4.83 19.21
C MET A 43 -4.12 6.05 18.34
N THR A 44 -5.39 6.21 17.97
CA THR A 44 -5.83 7.27 17.05
C THR A 44 -7.30 7.65 17.27
N LEU A 45 -7.61 8.92 17.02
CA LEU A 45 -8.97 9.45 16.99
C LEU A 45 -9.62 9.33 15.59
N LEU A 46 -8.86 8.97 14.56
CA LEU A 46 -9.38 8.84 13.20
C LEU A 46 -10.42 7.73 13.11
N ARG A 47 -11.50 8.00 12.40
CA ARG A 47 -12.58 7.04 12.13
C ARG A 47 -13.04 7.19 10.67
N PRO A 48 -13.42 6.11 9.99
CA PRO A 48 -13.46 4.72 10.46
C PRO A 48 -12.07 4.09 10.64
N LEU A 49 -12.02 3.00 11.44
CA LEU A 49 -10.86 2.12 11.54
C LEU A 49 -11.09 0.89 10.66
N VAL A 50 -10.25 0.69 9.67
CA VAL A 50 -10.40 -0.39 8.69
C VAL A 50 -9.24 -1.39 8.78
N ARG A 51 -9.55 -2.67 9.03
CA ARG A 51 -8.57 -3.75 9.02
C ARG A 51 -8.13 -4.07 7.59
N ARG A 52 -6.82 -3.95 7.30
CA ARG A 52 -6.28 -4.34 5.99
C ARG A 52 -6.15 -5.86 5.85
N PRO A 53 -6.18 -6.39 4.62
CA PRO A 53 -5.82 -7.78 4.36
C PRO A 53 -4.31 -8.05 4.53
N THR A 54 -3.47 -7.00 4.51
CA THR A 54 -2.02 -7.05 4.72
C THR A 54 -1.64 -6.84 6.19
N GLY A 55 -0.39 -7.11 6.54
CA GLY A 55 0.17 -6.89 7.88
C GLY A 55 0.50 -5.42 8.18
N GLY A 56 1.46 -5.23 9.08
CA GLY A 56 1.96 -3.92 9.52
C GLY A 56 1.16 -3.29 10.66
N GLY A 57 1.49 -2.06 11.00
CA GLY A 57 0.86 -1.26 12.06
C GLY A 57 -0.24 -0.33 11.57
N LEU A 58 -0.65 0.59 12.44
CA LEU A 58 -1.62 1.64 12.15
C LEU A 58 -1.07 2.64 11.13
N VAL A 59 -1.88 3.01 10.15
CA VAL A 59 -1.59 4.03 9.13
C VAL A 59 -2.72 5.05 9.12
N PRO A 60 -2.44 6.34 9.38
CA PRO A 60 -3.42 7.41 9.21
C PRO A 60 -3.61 7.73 7.71
N HIS A 61 -4.84 8.07 7.35
CA HIS A 61 -5.28 8.42 6.00
C HIS A 61 -6.05 9.74 6.00
N ASP A 62 -5.43 10.76 6.53
CA ASP A 62 -5.97 12.13 6.57
C ASP A 62 -5.38 13.03 5.47
N ALA A 63 -4.15 12.73 5.02
CA ALA A 63 -3.46 13.49 3.98
C ALA A 63 -2.50 12.64 3.14
N ASP A 64 -2.58 11.32 3.23
CA ASP A 64 -1.66 10.41 2.54
C ASP A 64 -2.05 10.14 1.08
N TRP A 65 -1.08 9.66 0.32
CA TRP A 65 -1.26 9.11 -1.02
C TRP A 65 -1.18 7.59 -0.92
N THR A 66 -2.29 6.94 -1.17
CA THR A 66 -2.38 5.48 -1.03
C THR A 66 -2.26 4.80 -2.39
N TYR A 67 -1.52 3.71 -2.45
CA TYR A 67 -1.39 2.86 -3.63
C TYR A 67 -1.49 1.38 -3.28
N SER A 68 -1.79 0.57 -4.29
CA SER A 68 -1.68 -0.88 -4.22
C SER A 68 -1.15 -1.47 -5.51
N LEU A 69 -0.44 -2.60 -5.39
CA LEU A 69 0.10 -3.40 -6.48
C LEU A 69 -0.38 -4.84 -6.30
N ALA A 70 -1.01 -5.40 -7.32
CA ALA A 70 -1.44 -6.79 -7.32
C ALA A 70 -0.76 -7.54 -8.46
N PHE A 71 0.11 -8.48 -8.12
CA PHE A 71 0.88 -9.29 -9.05
C PHE A 71 0.30 -10.70 -9.14
N PRO A 72 0.10 -11.24 -10.35
CA PRO A 72 -0.27 -12.65 -10.52
C PRO A 72 0.87 -13.60 -10.10
N PRO A 73 0.57 -14.88 -9.82
CA PRO A 73 1.60 -15.84 -9.38
C PRO A 73 2.64 -16.16 -10.46
N THR A 74 2.36 -15.83 -11.72
CA THR A 74 3.28 -15.97 -12.85
C THR A 74 4.26 -14.80 -13.02
N ASP A 75 4.05 -13.69 -12.28
CA ASP A 75 4.90 -12.52 -12.38
C ASP A 75 6.21 -12.70 -11.60
N ALA A 76 7.31 -12.13 -12.12
CA ALA A 76 8.62 -12.19 -11.48
C ALA A 76 8.65 -11.57 -10.07
N TRP A 77 7.82 -10.56 -9.79
CA TRP A 77 7.71 -9.97 -8.46
C TRP A 77 7.14 -10.94 -7.42
N TYR A 78 6.26 -11.85 -7.84
CA TYR A 78 5.74 -12.88 -6.94
C TYR A 78 6.83 -13.89 -6.52
N ALA A 79 7.80 -14.17 -7.37
CA ALA A 79 8.92 -15.07 -7.07
C ALA A 79 9.97 -14.45 -6.13
N LEU A 80 10.01 -13.12 -5.97
CA LEU A 80 10.92 -12.45 -5.06
C LEU A 80 10.65 -12.81 -3.60
N LYS A 81 11.69 -12.82 -2.76
CA LYS A 81 11.51 -12.86 -1.31
C LYS A 81 10.78 -11.59 -0.84
N ALA A 82 10.11 -11.67 0.31
CA ALA A 82 9.34 -10.55 0.85
C ALA A 82 10.21 -9.28 1.05
N VAL A 83 11.43 -9.44 1.53
CA VAL A 83 12.38 -8.33 1.70
C VAL A 83 12.77 -7.71 0.37
N ASP A 84 13.02 -8.53 -0.65
CA ASP A 84 13.50 -8.05 -1.96
C ASP A 84 12.38 -7.29 -2.72
N SER A 85 11.14 -7.78 -2.67
CA SER A 85 10.00 -7.06 -3.25
C SER A 85 9.67 -5.79 -2.47
N TYR A 86 9.89 -5.77 -1.15
CA TYR A 86 9.74 -4.59 -0.32
C TYR A 86 10.78 -3.52 -0.68
N GLN A 87 12.05 -3.90 -0.76
CA GLN A 87 13.12 -3.01 -1.19
C GLN A 87 12.84 -2.44 -2.57
N ARG A 88 12.52 -3.30 -3.55
CA ARG A 88 12.29 -2.89 -4.93
C ARG A 88 11.16 -1.88 -5.08
N VAL A 89 10.04 -2.02 -4.34
CA VAL A 89 8.96 -1.02 -4.40
C VAL A 89 9.40 0.31 -3.80
N HIS A 90 10.22 0.32 -2.76
CA HIS A 90 10.69 1.54 -2.13
C HIS A 90 11.81 2.22 -2.94
N GLU A 91 12.66 1.46 -3.64
CA GLU A 91 13.58 2.00 -4.67
C GLU A 91 12.81 2.66 -5.81
N TRP A 92 11.69 2.09 -6.23
CA TRP A 92 10.82 2.68 -7.23
C TRP A 92 10.21 4.00 -6.73
N ILE A 93 9.69 4.05 -5.50
CA ILE A 93 9.14 5.28 -4.90
C ILE A 93 10.24 6.34 -4.76
N GLN A 94 11.43 5.96 -4.31
CA GLN A 94 12.59 6.84 -4.20
C GLN A 94 12.95 7.46 -5.56
N ALA A 95 13.01 6.65 -6.62
CA ALA A 95 13.30 7.12 -7.96
C ALA A 95 12.21 8.06 -8.51
N ALA A 96 10.94 7.82 -8.18
CA ALA A 96 9.83 8.72 -8.52
C ALA A 96 9.95 10.07 -7.80
N PHE A 97 10.32 10.10 -6.53
CA PHE A 97 10.60 11.34 -5.81
C PHE A 97 11.81 12.09 -6.39
N LEU A 98 12.88 11.37 -6.72
CA LEU A 98 14.06 11.97 -7.33
C LEU A 98 13.72 12.66 -8.67
N LYS A 99 12.85 12.06 -9.47
CA LYS A 99 12.36 12.63 -10.73
C LYS A 99 11.61 13.96 -10.51
N LEU A 100 11.02 14.15 -9.35
CA LEU A 100 10.35 15.40 -8.93
C LEU A 100 11.29 16.36 -8.19
N GLY A 101 12.60 16.10 -8.19
CA GLY A 101 13.60 16.91 -7.52
C GLY A 101 13.64 16.73 -5.99
N VAL A 102 12.99 15.70 -5.46
CA VAL A 102 12.96 15.40 -4.02
C VAL A 102 13.94 14.27 -3.71
N VAL A 103 15.03 14.60 -3.05
CA VAL A 103 16.03 13.61 -2.60
C VAL A 103 15.51 12.91 -1.36
N THR A 104 15.49 11.58 -1.39
CA THR A 104 15.05 10.70 -0.30
C THR A 104 16.04 9.57 -0.11
N ASP A 105 16.04 8.96 1.07
CA ASP A 105 16.90 7.84 1.42
C ASP A 105 16.07 6.59 1.73
N LEU A 106 16.69 5.42 1.59
CA LEU A 106 16.11 4.18 2.11
C LEU A 106 16.67 3.92 3.50
N ALA A 107 15.78 3.62 4.45
CA ALA A 107 16.14 3.30 5.82
C ALA A 107 17.13 2.11 5.85
N PRO A 108 18.34 2.27 6.41
CA PRO A 108 19.36 1.22 6.42
C PRO A 108 19.01 0.07 7.37
N CYS A 109 18.20 0.35 8.38
CA CYS A 109 17.80 -0.62 9.40
C CYS A 109 16.43 -0.27 9.98
N CYS A 110 15.83 -1.20 10.72
CA CYS A 110 14.63 -0.96 11.48
C CYS A 110 14.92 -0.07 12.70
N ARG A 111 14.08 0.96 12.91
CA ARG A 111 14.08 1.80 14.11
C ARG A 111 12.63 1.89 14.63
N LYS A 112 12.33 1.14 15.68
CA LYS A 112 11.00 1.15 16.32
C LYS A 112 10.96 2.25 17.37
N ALA A 113 10.07 3.24 17.19
CA ALA A 113 9.83 4.28 18.18
C ALA A 113 8.60 3.97 19.05
N LEU A 114 7.46 3.62 18.45
CA LEU A 114 6.23 3.24 19.15
C LEU A 114 5.66 1.93 18.57
N PRO A 115 5.42 0.92 19.39
CA PRO A 115 4.82 -0.33 18.93
C PRO A 115 3.47 -0.10 18.25
N GLY A 116 3.24 -0.80 17.14
CA GLY A 116 1.94 -0.79 16.46
C GLY A 116 1.64 0.41 15.54
N GLN A 117 2.52 1.42 15.49
CA GLN A 117 2.37 2.60 14.62
C GLN A 117 3.41 2.59 13.50
N CYS A 118 2.97 2.54 12.23
CA CYS A 118 3.86 2.42 11.07
C CYS A 118 4.76 3.64 10.85
N PHE A 119 4.28 4.85 11.16
CA PHE A 119 5.02 6.09 10.91
C PHE A 119 5.70 6.69 12.14
N ALA A 120 5.60 6.05 13.30
CA ALA A 120 6.36 6.42 14.50
C ALA A 120 7.79 5.86 14.51
N GLY A 121 8.14 5.03 13.54
CA GLY A 121 9.46 4.46 13.30
C GLY A 121 9.61 4.07 11.84
N ASN A 122 10.63 3.30 11.53
CA ASN A 122 10.82 2.78 10.18
C ASN A 122 11.24 1.30 10.20
N GLU A 123 10.85 0.58 9.18
CA GLU A 123 11.44 -0.70 8.81
C GLU A 123 12.60 -0.48 7.83
N LYS A 124 13.46 -1.49 7.69
CA LYS A 124 14.53 -1.43 6.69
C LYS A 124 13.92 -1.22 5.30
N PHE A 125 14.52 -0.32 4.53
CA PHE A 125 14.09 0.11 3.19
C PHE A 125 12.85 1.01 3.12
N ASP A 126 12.24 1.42 4.23
CA ASP A 126 11.26 2.51 4.20
C ASP A 126 11.85 3.77 3.57
N VAL A 127 11.05 4.55 2.86
CA VAL A 127 11.52 5.81 2.26
C VAL A 127 11.54 6.89 3.32
N LEU A 128 12.71 7.53 3.45
CA LEU A 128 12.96 8.62 4.40
C LEU A 128 13.17 9.94 3.66
N TRP A 129 12.67 11.01 4.24
CA TRP A 129 13.00 12.38 3.88
C TRP A 129 13.45 13.12 5.15
N HIS A 130 14.71 13.62 5.17
CA HIS A 130 15.33 14.20 6.37
C HIS A 130 15.15 13.29 7.61
N ASP A 131 15.57 12.04 7.50
CA ASP A 131 15.48 10.99 8.53
C ASP A 131 14.05 10.66 9.02
N ARG A 132 13.04 11.29 8.46
CA ARG A 132 11.63 11.00 8.75
C ARG A 132 11.05 10.08 7.70
N LYS A 133 10.41 9.00 8.13
CA LYS A 133 9.67 8.11 7.23
C LYS A 133 8.53 8.86 6.54
N ILE A 134 8.53 8.79 5.21
CA ILE A 134 7.48 9.34 4.35
C ILE A 134 6.76 8.28 3.53
N ALA A 135 7.33 7.11 3.34
CA ALA A 135 6.61 6.01 2.70
C ALA A 135 6.95 4.66 3.31
N GLY A 136 5.98 3.78 3.30
CA GLY A 136 6.09 2.39 3.71
C GLY A 136 4.98 1.56 3.10
N ALA A 137 5.14 0.24 3.15
CA ALA A 137 4.20 -0.70 2.58
C ALA A 137 4.00 -1.93 3.47
N ALA A 138 2.98 -2.70 3.16
CA ALA A 138 2.76 -4.03 3.72
C ALA A 138 2.39 -5.00 2.59
N GLN A 139 2.70 -6.29 2.79
CA GLN A 139 2.50 -7.31 1.78
C GLN A 139 1.60 -8.43 2.28
N ARG A 140 0.86 -9.03 1.35
CA ARG A 140 0.20 -10.32 1.53
C ARG A 140 0.54 -11.22 0.34
N ARG A 141 1.10 -12.39 0.62
CA ARG A 141 1.35 -13.44 -0.37
C ARG A 141 0.39 -14.59 -0.14
N THR A 142 -0.23 -15.04 -1.19
CA THR A 142 -1.10 -16.20 -1.21
C THR A 142 -0.79 -17.01 -2.46
N ARG A 143 -1.38 -18.21 -2.60
CA ARG A 143 -1.30 -18.98 -3.85
C ARG A 143 -1.84 -18.21 -5.08
N ASN A 144 -2.64 -17.17 -4.85
CA ASN A 144 -3.23 -16.37 -5.91
C ASN A 144 -2.31 -15.22 -6.39
N GLY A 145 -1.24 -14.89 -5.65
CA GLY A 145 -0.32 -13.83 -6.04
C GLY A 145 0.21 -13.02 -4.87
N LEU A 146 0.72 -11.84 -5.19
CA LEU A 146 1.27 -10.87 -4.27
C LEU A 146 0.45 -9.58 -4.30
N LEU A 147 -0.01 -9.15 -3.13
CA LEU A 147 -0.56 -7.82 -2.91
C LEU A 147 0.44 -7.00 -2.10
N ILE A 148 0.76 -5.80 -2.57
CA ILE A 148 1.49 -4.77 -1.83
C ILE A 148 0.55 -3.58 -1.66
N GLN A 149 0.36 -3.12 -0.43
CA GLN A 149 -0.40 -1.90 -0.10
C GLN A 149 0.55 -0.92 0.56
N GLY A 150 0.62 0.29 0.05
CA GLY A 150 1.50 1.32 0.57
C GLY A 150 0.81 2.66 0.80
N SER A 151 1.44 3.44 1.65
CA SER A 151 1.04 4.79 1.99
C SER A 151 2.26 5.70 1.93
N VAL A 152 2.08 6.84 1.29
CA VAL A 152 3.05 7.94 1.23
C VAL A 152 2.46 9.11 2.02
N GLN A 153 3.16 9.52 3.06
CA GLN A 153 2.91 10.76 3.80
C GLN A 153 3.79 11.85 3.15
N PRO A 154 3.27 12.66 2.23
CA PRO A 154 4.11 13.54 1.43
C PRO A 154 4.91 14.50 2.33
N PRO A 155 6.17 14.83 1.96
CA PRO A 155 6.92 15.83 2.67
C PRO A 155 6.18 17.19 2.61
N PRO A 156 6.35 18.09 3.62
CA PRO A 156 5.64 19.35 3.70
C PRO A 156 6.21 20.41 2.72
N ILE A 157 6.25 20.05 1.44
CA ILE A 157 6.68 20.90 0.32
C ILE A 157 5.55 20.95 -0.72
N LYS A 158 5.62 21.92 -1.63
CA LYS A 158 4.63 22.03 -2.69
C LYS A 158 4.82 20.93 -3.72
N LEU A 159 4.07 19.85 -3.57
CA LEU A 159 4.10 18.69 -4.44
C LEU A 159 2.67 18.18 -4.64
N ALA A 160 2.23 18.05 -5.88
CA ALA A 160 0.91 17.52 -6.17
C ALA A 160 0.95 15.98 -6.21
N ARG A 161 -0.11 15.35 -5.71
CA ARG A 161 -0.29 13.91 -5.79
C ARG A 161 -0.25 13.39 -7.21
N ALA A 162 -0.90 14.09 -8.14
CA ALA A 162 -0.93 13.71 -9.55
C ALA A 162 0.47 13.66 -10.18
N ASP A 163 1.36 14.60 -9.82
CA ASP A 163 2.74 14.63 -10.31
C ASP A 163 3.51 13.40 -9.80
N TRP A 164 3.29 12.99 -8.54
CA TRP A 164 3.90 11.80 -7.99
C TRP A 164 3.36 10.51 -8.63
N GLU A 165 2.05 10.40 -8.86
CA GLU A 165 1.43 9.27 -9.55
C GLU A 165 1.99 9.12 -10.96
N GLN A 166 2.14 10.23 -11.69
CA GLN A 166 2.76 10.27 -13.01
C GLN A 166 4.23 9.83 -12.94
N ALA A 167 5.01 10.39 -12.00
CA ALA A 167 6.41 10.03 -11.81
C ALA A 167 6.59 8.54 -11.48
N MET A 168 5.69 7.94 -10.69
CA MET A 168 5.66 6.50 -10.44
C MET A 168 5.48 5.72 -11.75
N CYS A 169 4.53 6.09 -12.59
CA CYS A 169 4.29 5.43 -13.86
C CYS A 169 5.49 5.55 -14.82
N GLU A 170 6.03 6.74 -14.96
CA GLU A 170 7.18 6.99 -15.84
C GLU A 170 8.46 6.30 -15.37
N THR A 171 8.68 6.25 -14.04
CA THR A 171 9.80 5.52 -13.45
C THR A 171 9.70 4.03 -13.73
N ALA A 172 8.51 3.45 -13.64
CA ALA A 172 8.32 2.03 -13.96
C ALA A 172 8.58 1.74 -15.46
N GLN A 173 8.16 2.62 -16.35
CA GLN A 173 8.48 2.50 -17.78
C GLN A 173 10.00 2.48 -18.02
N THR A 174 10.71 3.41 -17.38
CA THR A 174 12.16 3.55 -17.57
C THR A 174 12.95 2.40 -16.92
N ASN A 175 12.62 2.04 -15.66
CA ASN A 175 13.44 1.14 -14.86
C ASN A 175 13.07 -0.34 -15.03
N TYR A 176 11.82 -0.62 -15.41
CA TYR A 176 11.30 -2.00 -15.51
C TYR A 176 10.76 -2.35 -16.90
N GLY A 177 10.80 -1.44 -17.88
CA GLY A 177 10.28 -1.67 -19.22
C GLY A 177 8.76 -1.88 -19.25
N VAL A 178 8.04 -1.32 -18.31
CA VAL A 178 6.58 -1.48 -18.19
C VAL A 178 5.87 -0.66 -19.29
N SER A 179 4.83 -1.24 -19.87
CA SER A 179 3.85 -0.52 -20.70
C SER A 179 2.53 -0.45 -19.96
N TRP A 180 1.98 0.76 -19.83
CA TRP A 180 0.71 0.98 -19.14
C TRP A 180 -0.46 0.86 -20.11
N SER A 181 -1.57 0.34 -19.59
CA SER A 181 -2.88 0.38 -20.20
C SER A 181 -3.93 0.57 -19.12
N ASP A 182 -5.04 1.20 -19.48
CA ASP A 182 -6.17 1.31 -18.56
C ASP A 182 -6.68 -0.08 -18.18
N PHE A 183 -7.08 -0.19 -16.93
CA PHE A 183 -7.60 -1.43 -16.36
C PHE A 183 -9.11 -1.37 -16.23
N ASP A 184 -9.81 -2.17 -17.03
CA ASP A 184 -11.23 -2.42 -16.85
C ASP A 184 -11.44 -3.62 -15.90
N PRO A 185 -12.07 -3.44 -14.73
CA PRO A 185 -12.34 -4.53 -13.81
C PRO A 185 -13.33 -5.56 -14.36
N GLY A 186 -14.19 -5.18 -15.31
CA GLY A 186 -15.27 -6.02 -15.78
C GLY A 186 -16.32 -6.35 -14.70
N ALA A 187 -17.42 -6.97 -15.08
CA ALA A 187 -18.54 -7.24 -14.18
C ALA A 187 -18.19 -8.17 -13.01
N THR A 188 -17.42 -9.22 -13.27
CA THR A 188 -17.07 -10.23 -12.25
C THR A 188 -16.23 -9.64 -11.12
N LEU A 189 -15.21 -8.86 -11.45
CA LEU A 189 -14.37 -8.21 -10.43
C LEU A 189 -15.17 -7.13 -9.69
N ALA A 190 -15.96 -6.33 -10.41
CA ALA A 190 -16.83 -5.31 -9.81
C ALA A 190 -17.83 -5.92 -8.82
N GLN A 191 -18.47 -7.03 -9.17
CA GLN A 191 -19.35 -7.77 -8.25
C GLN A 191 -18.57 -8.26 -7.02
N ARG A 192 -17.39 -8.84 -7.20
CA ARG A 192 -16.56 -9.32 -6.07
C ARG A 192 -16.14 -8.19 -5.14
N ILE A 193 -15.79 -7.03 -5.67
CA ILE A 193 -15.49 -5.82 -4.88
C ILE A 193 -16.71 -5.44 -4.02
N THR A 194 -17.89 -5.41 -4.61
CA THR A 194 -19.14 -5.09 -3.90
C THR A 194 -19.45 -6.09 -2.79
N GLU A 195 -19.28 -7.37 -3.06
CA GLU A 195 -19.47 -8.43 -2.05
C GLU A 195 -18.49 -8.28 -0.88
N LEU A 196 -17.19 -8.08 -1.15
CA LEU A 196 -16.20 -7.88 -0.11
C LEU A 196 -16.42 -6.58 0.68
N ALA A 197 -16.81 -5.52 0.00
CA ALA A 197 -17.16 -4.27 0.66
C ALA A 197 -18.31 -4.47 1.66
N GLY A 198 -19.41 -5.07 1.23
CA GLY A 198 -20.61 -5.26 2.07
C GLY A 198 -20.43 -6.36 3.13
N LYS A 199 -19.91 -7.53 2.75
CA LYS A 199 -19.88 -8.72 3.64
C LYS A 199 -18.62 -8.85 4.49
N THR A 200 -17.61 -8.01 4.27
CA THR A 200 -16.33 -8.08 4.98
C THR A 200 -15.94 -6.73 5.55
N TYR A 201 -15.65 -5.75 4.70
CA TYR A 201 -15.02 -4.49 5.13
C TYR A 201 -15.98 -3.52 5.82
N SER A 202 -17.29 -3.58 5.52
CA SER A 202 -18.31 -2.82 6.24
C SER A 202 -18.77 -3.51 7.52
N GLU A 203 -18.40 -4.80 7.72
CA GLU A 203 -18.87 -5.56 8.87
C GLU A 203 -18.04 -5.24 10.13
N PRO A 204 -18.67 -4.78 11.23
CA PRO A 204 -17.98 -4.55 12.49
C PRO A 204 -17.26 -5.81 13.00
N GLY A 205 -17.85 -6.99 12.81
CA GLY A 205 -17.28 -8.26 13.21
C GLY A 205 -15.95 -8.58 12.52
N TYR A 206 -15.74 -8.14 11.27
CA TYR A 206 -14.46 -8.27 10.60
C TYR A 206 -13.40 -7.30 11.17
N ASN A 207 -13.76 -6.03 11.29
CA ASN A 207 -12.84 -5.00 11.76
C ASN A 207 -12.47 -5.21 13.23
N ARG A 208 -13.42 -5.64 14.07
CA ARG A 208 -13.26 -5.81 15.53
C ARG A 208 -12.83 -7.22 15.95
N ARG A 209 -12.71 -8.16 15.03
CA ARG A 209 -12.19 -9.49 15.37
C ARG A 209 -10.79 -9.37 16.00
N ARG A 210 -10.56 -10.05 17.11
CA ARG A 210 -9.37 -10.01 17.97
C ARG A 210 -9.29 -8.77 18.84
#